data_bfd10207a24f4cee42ddbc3802030775
#
_entry.id   bfd10207a24f4cee42ddbc3802030775
#
_cell.length_a   1.000
_cell.length_b   1.000
_cell.length_c   1.000
_cell.angle_alpha   90.00
_cell.angle_beta   90.00
_cell.angle_gamma   90.00
#
_symmetry.space_group_name_H-M   'P 1'
#
loop_
_entity.id
_entity.type
_entity.pdbx_description
1 polymer ?
#
loop_
_entity_poly.entity_id
_entity_poly.type
_entity_poly.pdbx_seq_one_letter_code
_entity_poly.pdbx_strand_id
1 'polypeptide(L)'
;MIYPQNFEQKIGFDSIRHLLKEKCLSTLGQERVDEMNFSESFKDINEWLEQVMEFIRIIQEEDSFPDQYFFDVRPSLKRIRVEGMYLDEQELFDLRRSLETIRDIIHFLTLTPNDEEQENSPYPALQKLAGDIIVFPQLITRINNILDKFGKIKDNASSRSEERRVGKEC
;
A
#
# COMPACT_ATOMS: atom_id res chain seq x y z
N MET A 1 -24.35 21.22 -16.22
CA MET A 1 -23.06 20.60 -16.60
C MET A 1 -22.20 21.69 -17.23
N ILE A 2 -21.32 22.28 -16.45
CA ILE A 2 -20.50 23.45 -16.82
C ILE A 2 -19.17 23.02 -17.48
N TYR A 3 -18.93 21.73 -17.51
CA TYR A 3 -17.66 21.15 -17.93
C TYR A 3 -17.72 20.73 -19.42
N PRO A 4 -16.99 21.41 -20.34
CA PRO A 4 -16.94 20.98 -21.73
C PRO A 4 -16.18 19.64 -21.81
N GLN A 5 -16.64 18.69 -22.62
CA GLN A 5 -16.10 17.32 -22.73
C GLN A 5 -14.58 17.22 -22.96
N ASN A 6 -13.94 18.28 -23.46
CA ASN A 6 -12.49 18.30 -23.72
C ASN A 6 -11.77 19.43 -22.97
N PHE A 7 -12.31 19.86 -21.83
CA PHE A 7 -11.72 20.96 -21.04
C PHE A 7 -10.31 20.63 -20.57
N GLU A 8 -10.11 19.45 -19.99
CA GLU A 8 -8.80 19.02 -19.47
C GLU A 8 -7.72 19.03 -20.56
N GLN A 9 -8.06 18.53 -21.75
CA GLN A 9 -7.17 18.55 -22.91
C GLN A 9 -6.85 19.98 -23.36
N LYS A 10 -7.85 20.86 -23.37
CA LYS A 10 -7.67 22.26 -23.78
C LYS A 10 -6.78 23.06 -22.84
N ILE A 11 -6.81 22.78 -21.54
CA ILE A 11 -5.95 23.43 -20.55
C ILE A 11 -4.60 22.72 -20.36
N GLY A 12 -4.35 21.61 -21.08
CA GLY A 12 -3.11 20.85 -20.97
C GLY A 12 -3.03 19.97 -19.72
N PHE A 13 -4.15 19.66 -19.05
CA PHE A 13 -4.16 18.84 -17.84
C PHE A 13 -3.70 17.41 -18.09
N ASP A 14 -3.84 16.91 -19.32
CA ASP A 14 -3.29 15.61 -19.73
C ASP A 14 -1.77 15.52 -19.52
N SER A 15 -1.04 16.62 -19.77
CA SER A 15 0.40 16.69 -19.50
C SER A 15 0.70 16.61 -17.99
N ILE A 16 -0.13 17.23 -17.16
CA ILE A 16 0.00 17.14 -15.70
C ILE A 16 -0.25 15.69 -15.23
N ARG A 17 -1.30 15.03 -15.76
CA ARG A 17 -1.54 13.61 -15.45
C ARG A 17 -0.34 12.74 -15.82
N HIS A 18 0.25 12.97 -16.98
CA HIS A 18 1.43 12.21 -17.42
C HIS A 18 2.60 12.39 -16.45
N LEU A 19 2.92 13.62 -16.08
CA LEU A 19 3.97 13.90 -15.10
C LEU A 19 3.70 13.27 -13.73
N LEU A 20 2.45 13.29 -13.27
CA LEU A 20 2.06 12.62 -12.02
C LEU A 20 2.25 11.10 -12.11
N LYS A 21 1.86 10.48 -13.23
CA LYS A 21 2.06 9.04 -13.44
C LYS A 21 3.52 8.63 -13.42
N GLU A 22 4.41 9.44 -13.98
CA GLU A 22 5.86 9.20 -13.94
C GLU A 22 6.43 9.22 -12.51
N LYS A 23 5.76 9.92 -11.58
CA LYS A 23 6.15 9.98 -10.17
C LYS A 23 5.50 8.90 -9.30
N CYS A 24 4.55 8.15 -9.82
CA CYS A 24 3.90 7.10 -9.07
C CYS A 24 4.85 5.92 -8.81
N LEU A 25 4.88 5.43 -7.57
CA LEU A 25 5.70 4.30 -7.15
C LEU A 25 5.09 2.94 -7.55
N SER A 26 3.83 2.92 -8.00
CA SER A 26 3.12 1.70 -8.36
C SER A 26 2.09 1.93 -9.46
N THR A 27 1.67 0.84 -10.12
CA THR A 27 0.55 0.85 -11.07
C THR A 27 -0.76 1.29 -10.42
N LEU A 28 -0.95 0.98 -9.13
CA LEU A 28 -2.11 1.43 -8.34
C LEU A 28 -2.18 2.96 -8.25
N GLY A 29 -1.05 3.61 -8.03
CA GLY A 29 -0.95 5.08 -8.05
C GLY A 29 -1.26 5.66 -9.43
N GLN A 30 -0.76 5.02 -10.50
CA GLN A 30 -1.05 5.45 -11.87
C GLN A 30 -2.54 5.34 -12.22
N GLU A 31 -3.21 4.26 -11.79
CA GLU A 31 -4.66 4.10 -11.92
C GLU A 31 -5.42 5.23 -11.20
N ARG A 32 -4.99 5.59 -10.00
CA ARG A 32 -5.59 6.72 -9.26
C ARG A 32 -5.45 8.06 -9.98
N VAL A 33 -4.31 8.29 -10.65
CA VAL A 33 -4.13 9.48 -11.48
C VAL A 33 -5.09 9.47 -12.68
N ASP A 34 -5.35 8.30 -13.29
CA ASP A 34 -6.33 8.19 -14.39
C ASP A 34 -7.77 8.42 -13.93
N GLU A 35 -8.09 8.03 -12.69
CA GLU A 35 -9.41 8.23 -12.08
C GLU A 35 -9.66 9.67 -11.60
N MET A 36 -8.64 10.54 -11.58
CA MET A 36 -8.82 11.95 -11.16
C MET A 36 -9.86 12.66 -12.03
N ASN A 37 -10.82 13.27 -11.40
CA ASN A 37 -11.90 13.99 -12.05
C ASN A 37 -12.10 15.35 -11.39
N PHE A 38 -12.67 16.27 -12.17
CA PHE A 38 -13.11 17.54 -11.66
C PHE A 38 -14.22 17.36 -10.61
N SER A 39 -14.12 18.09 -9.51
CA SER A 39 -15.15 18.14 -8.46
C SER A 39 -15.64 19.56 -8.23
N GLU A 40 -16.95 19.71 -7.96
CA GLU A 40 -17.59 20.95 -7.52
C GLU A 40 -17.91 20.91 -6.01
N SER A 41 -17.62 19.78 -5.34
CA SER A 41 -17.85 19.60 -3.91
C SER A 41 -16.77 20.31 -3.11
N PHE A 42 -17.10 21.43 -2.49
CA PHE A 42 -16.18 22.16 -1.61
C PHE A 42 -15.64 21.25 -0.48
N LYS A 43 -16.50 20.41 0.08
CA LYS A 43 -16.13 19.51 1.17
C LYS A 43 -15.04 18.51 0.72
N ASP A 44 -15.24 17.86 -0.43
CA ASP A 44 -14.32 16.84 -0.93
C ASP A 44 -12.98 17.48 -1.34
N ILE A 45 -13.04 18.63 -2.02
CA ILE A 45 -11.84 19.38 -2.42
C ILE A 45 -11.03 19.76 -1.17
N ASN A 46 -11.68 20.29 -0.14
CA ASN A 46 -11.00 20.69 1.09
C ASN A 46 -10.37 19.50 1.81
N GLU A 47 -11.09 18.37 1.90
CA GLU A 47 -10.56 17.14 2.49
C GLU A 47 -9.33 16.61 1.72
N TRP A 48 -9.36 16.61 0.39
CA TRP A 48 -8.20 16.22 -0.42
C TRP A 48 -7.01 17.17 -0.25
N LEU A 49 -7.25 18.46 -0.15
CA LEU A 49 -6.19 19.45 0.09
C LEU A 49 -5.56 19.25 1.47
N GLU A 50 -6.36 18.99 2.51
CA GLU A 50 -5.86 18.66 3.85
C GLU A 50 -4.98 17.40 3.82
N GLN A 51 -5.41 16.33 3.17
CA GLN A 51 -4.64 15.09 3.00
C GLN A 51 -3.29 15.36 2.30
N VAL A 52 -3.30 16.16 1.22
CA VAL A 52 -2.07 16.53 0.49
C VAL A 52 -1.15 17.36 1.36
N MET A 53 -1.67 18.34 2.10
CA MET A 53 -0.86 19.19 3.00
C MET A 53 -0.22 18.38 4.13
N GLU A 54 -0.95 17.45 4.73
CA GLU A 54 -0.39 16.54 5.74
C GLU A 54 0.70 15.66 5.16
N PHE A 55 0.50 15.13 3.95
CA PHE A 55 1.50 14.27 3.31
C PHE A 55 2.77 15.05 2.90
N ILE A 56 2.62 16.31 2.44
CA ILE A 56 3.78 17.19 2.19
C ILE A 56 4.58 17.40 3.47
N ARG A 57 3.90 17.61 4.60
CA ARG A 57 4.56 17.75 5.91
C ARG A 57 5.31 16.47 6.30
N ILE A 58 4.72 15.29 6.11
CA ILE A 58 5.40 14.01 6.32
C ILE A 58 6.69 13.94 5.49
N ILE A 59 6.63 14.23 4.19
CA ILE A 59 7.80 14.18 3.32
C ILE A 59 8.91 15.17 3.75
N GLN A 60 8.54 16.30 4.35
CA GLN A 60 9.49 17.34 4.75
C GLN A 60 10.08 17.12 6.14
N GLU A 61 9.35 16.51 7.06
CA GLU A 61 9.67 16.44 8.46
C GLU A 61 10.02 15.04 8.97
N GLU A 62 9.62 13.99 8.21
CA GLU A 62 9.70 12.60 8.67
C GLU A 62 10.57 11.73 7.75
N ASP A 63 11.72 11.33 8.23
CA ASP A 63 12.62 10.42 7.50
C ASP A 63 12.18 8.94 7.57
N SER A 64 11.23 8.60 8.45
CA SER A 64 10.84 7.21 8.75
C SER A 64 9.54 6.75 8.11
N PHE A 65 8.94 7.54 7.22
CA PHE A 65 7.70 7.14 6.54
C PHE A 65 7.94 5.92 5.64
N PRO A 66 7.12 4.85 5.76
CA PRO A 66 7.30 3.61 4.99
C PRO A 66 6.82 3.79 3.54
N ASP A 67 7.68 4.27 2.66
CA ASP A 67 7.40 4.61 1.26
C ASP A 67 7.81 3.54 0.25
N GLN A 68 8.08 2.30 0.70
CA GLN A 68 8.61 1.22 -0.14
C GLN A 68 7.63 0.05 -0.29
N TYR A 69 7.84 -0.76 -1.34
CA TYR A 69 7.16 -2.05 -1.54
C TYR A 69 5.66 -1.98 -1.82
N PHE A 70 5.28 -1.09 -2.73
CA PHE A 70 3.91 -1.00 -3.23
C PHE A 70 3.70 -1.92 -4.44
N PHE A 71 3.50 -3.22 -4.21
CA PHE A 71 3.26 -4.20 -5.27
C PHE A 71 1.76 -4.33 -5.58
N ASP A 72 1.42 -4.46 -6.87
CA ASP A 72 0.04 -4.81 -7.25
C ASP A 72 -0.16 -6.33 -7.16
N VAL A 73 -0.66 -6.78 -6.02
CA VAL A 73 -0.94 -8.20 -5.74
C VAL A 73 -2.33 -8.64 -6.18
N ARG A 74 -3.17 -7.74 -6.72
CA ARG A 74 -4.56 -8.03 -7.14
C ARG A 74 -4.65 -9.12 -8.20
N PRO A 75 -3.79 -9.16 -9.24
CA PRO A 75 -3.83 -10.23 -10.24
C PRO A 75 -3.58 -11.60 -9.62
N SER A 76 -2.58 -11.72 -8.75
CA SER A 76 -2.22 -12.96 -8.06
C SER A 76 -3.34 -13.40 -7.11
N LEU A 77 -3.90 -12.48 -6.32
CA LEU A 77 -5.04 -12.76 -5.45
C LEU A 77 -6.30 -13.17 -6.21
N LYS A 78 -6.54 -12.59 -7.39
CA LYS A 78 -7.66 -12.99 -8.25
C LYS A 78 -7.46 -14.40 -8.80
N ARG A 79 -6.26 -14.76 -9.20
CA ARG A 79 -5.90 -16.07 -9.74
C ARG A 79 -6.09 -17.19 -8.72
N ILE A 80 -5.67 -17.02 -7.48
CA ILE A 80 -5.79 -18.04 -6.43
C ILE A 80 -7.22 -18.31 -5.94
N ARG A 81 -8.21 -17.54 -6.40
CA ARG A 81 -9.63 -17.87 -6.16
C ARG A 81 -10.08 -19.12 -6.90
N VAL A 82 -9.33 -19.54 -7.91
CA VAL A 82 -9.60 -20.77 -8.66
C VAL A 82 -8.99 -21.94 -7.89
N GLU A 83 -9.79 -22.99 -7.66
CA GLU A 83 -9.35 -24.19 -6.94
C GLU A 83 -8.11 -24.81 -7.62
N GLY A 84 -7.15 -25.23 -6.82
CA GLY A 84 -5.89 -25.79 -7.29
C GLY A 84 -4.81 -24.76 -7.68
N MET A 85 -5.13 -23.47 -7.69
CA MET A 85 -4.14 -22.40 -7.92
C MET A 85 -3.49 -21.97 -6.61
N TYR A 86 -2.22 -21.55 -6.70
CA TYR A 86 -1.43 -21.10 -5.56
C TYR A 86 -0.55 -19.88 -5.94
N LEU A 87 -0.04 -19.18 -4.95
CA LEU A 87 0.97 -18.15 -5.11
C LEU A 87 2.35 -18.82 -5.19
N ASP A 88 3.18 -18.36 -6.12
CA ASP A 88 4.59 -18.74 -6.11
C ASP A 88 5.38 -18.01 -5.00
N GLU A 89 6.68 -18.33 -4.87
CA GLU A 89 7.54 -17.72 -3.85
C GLU A 89 7.59 -16.20 -3.95
N GLN A 90 7.73 -15.66 -5.16
CA GLN A 90 7.84 -14.23 -5.40
C GLN A 90 6.51 -13.52 -5.11
N GLU A 91 5.40 -14.06 -5.57
CA GLU A 91 4.06 -13.51 -5.34
C GLU A 91 3.72 -13.49 -3.84
N LEU A 92 4.08 -14.56 -3.11
CA LEU A 92 3.87 -14.63 -1.66
C LEU A 92 4.78 -13.64 -0.91
N PHE A 93 5.99 -13.43 -1.41
CA PHE A 93 6.93 -12.45 -0.88
C PHE A 93 6.45 -11.02 -1.10
N ASP A 94 5.96 -10.70 -2.30
CA ASP A 94 5.42 -9.39 -2.65
C ASP A 94 4.15 -9.07 -1.84
N LEU A 95 3.28 -10.08 -1.66
CA LEU A 95 2.11 -9.97 -0.79
C LEU A 95 2.53 -9.64 0.66
N ARG A 96 3.51 -10.36 1.22
CA ARG A 96 4.03 -10.10 2.55
C ARG A 96 4.51 -8.66 2.70
N ARG A 97 5.37 -8.22 1.78
CA ARG A 97 5.94 -6.86 1.81
C ARG A 97 4.85 -5.79 1.71
N SER A 98 3.89 -5.97 0.81
CA SER A 98 2.76 -5.04 0.68
C SER A 98 1.93 -4.96 1.97
N LEU A 99 1.66 -6.11 2.61
CA LEU A 99 0.92 -6.15 3.88
C LEU A 99 1.72 -5.50 5.03
N GLU A 100 3.03 -5.71 5.09
CA GLU A 100 3.92 -5.08 6.06
C GLU A 100 3.94 -3.56 5.86
N THR A 101 4.11 -3.07 4.62
CA THR A 101 4.06 -1.64 4.31
C THR A 101 2.72 -1.00 4.72
N ILE A 102 1.59 -1.63 4.39
CA ILE A 102 0.27 -1.14 4.79
C ILE A 102 0.15 -1.06 6.32
N ARG A 103 0.58 -2.11 7.04
CA ARG A 103 0.59 -2.11 8.50
C ARG A 103 1.43 -0.96 9.06
N ASP A 104 2.61 -0.77 8.52
CA ASP A 104 3.57 0.22 9.01
C ASP A 104 3.10 1.66 8.73
N ILE A 105 2.44 1.90 7.57
CA ILE A 105 1.77 3.18 7.27
C ILE A 105 0.65 3.46 8.28
N ILE A 106 -0.22 2.48 8.54
CA ILE A 106 -1.31 2.65 9.49
C ILE A 106 -0.75 2.93 10.88
N HIS A 107 0.27 2.17 11.29
CA HIS A 107 0.93 2.38 12.58
C HIS A 107 1.52 3.79 12.67
N PHE A 108 2.24 4.25 11.65
CA PHE A 108 2.80 5.60 11.57
C PHE A 108 1.71 6.68 11.73
N LEU A 109 0.60 6.56 10.99
CA LEU A 109 -0.49 7.54 11.04
C LEU A 109 -1.28 7.50 12.36
N THR A 110 -1.21 6.41 13.11
CA THR A 110 -1.89 6.26 14.41
C THR A 110 -1.00 6.57 15.61
N LEU A 111 0.32 6.72 15.42
CA LEU A 111 1.21 7.13 16.49
C LEU A 111 0.86 8.55 16.93
N THR A 112 0.49 8.69 18.18
CA THR A 112 0.44 9.99 18.84
C THR A 112 1.85 10.31 19.35
N PRO A 113 2.34 11.54 19.18
CA PRO A 113 3.57 11.97 19.88
C PRO A 113 3.40 11.75 21.39
N ASN A 114 4.47 11.32 22.06
CA ASN A 114 4.49 11.05 23.50
C ASN A 114 4.27 12.31 24.40
N ASP A 115 3.86 13.42 23.83
CA ASP A 115 3.50 14.62 24.58
C ASP A 115 2.08 14.46 25.12
N GLU A 116 1.97 14.37 26.42
CA GLU A 116 0.72 14.22 27.21
C GLU A 116 -0.35 15.31 26.92
N GLU A 117 -0.05 16.30 26.07
CA GLU A 117 -0.94 17.40 25.70
C GLU A 117 -1.64 17.23 24.33
N GLN A 118 -1.25 16.25 23.50
CA GLN A 118 -1.88 16.02 22.20
C GLN A 118 -2.62 14.68 22.14
N GLU A 119 -3.93 14.73 22.43
CA GLU A 119 -4.82 13.56 22.27
C GLU A 119 -5.07 13.14 20.82
N ASN A 120 -4.65 13.93 19.82
CA ASN A 120 -4.97 13.71 18.42
C ASN A 120 -3.72 13.41 17.59
N SER A 121 -3.90 12.54 16.58
CA SER A 121 -2.86 12.29 15.57
C SER A 121 -2.38 13.60 14.93
N PRO A 122 -1.07 13.72 14.65
CA PRO A 122 -0.53 14.86 13.91
C PRO A 122 -1.03 14.94 12.45
N TYR A 123 -1.65 13.85 11.94
CA TYR A 123 -2.13 13.71 10.56
C TYR A 123 -3.59 13.22 10.53
N PRO A 124 -4.56 14.01 11.03
CA PRO A 124 -5.95 13.56 11.21
C PRO A 124 -6.66 13.25 9.88
N ALA A 125 -6.38 13.98 8.80
CA ALA A 125 -7.01 13.75 7.50
C ALA A 125 -6.50 12.43 6.86
N LEU A 126 -5.22 12.14 6.97
CA LEU A 126 -4.63 10.87 6.51
C LEU A 126 -5.03 9.70 7.43
N GLN A 127 -5.10 9.91 8.74
CA GLN A 127 -5.61 8.90 9.68
C GLN A 127 -7.06 8.53 9.36
N LYS A 128 -7.90 9.50 9.05
CA LYS A 128 -9.28 9.28 8.62
C LYS A 128 -9.33 8.49 7.31
N LEU A 129 -8.48 8.82 6.33
CA LEU A 129 -8.37 8.09 5.06
C LEU A 129 -7.97 6.62 5.28
N ALA A 130 -7.11 6.35 6.26
CA ALA A 130 -6.65 5.00 6.61
C ALA A 130 -7.62 4.24 7.54
N GLY A 131 -8.64 4.89 8.08
CA GLY A 131 -9.50 4.35 9.15
C GLY A 131 -10.27 3.08 8.79
N ASP A 132 -10.61 2.89 7.50
CA ASP A 132 -11.35 1.72 7.02
C ASP A 132 -10.43 0.57 6.60
N ILE A 133 -9.10 0.74 6.68
CA ILE A 133 -8.15 -0.28 6.23
C ILE A 133 -7.94 -1.32 7.33
N ILE A 134 -8.20 -2.59 7.00
CA ILE A 134 -8.01 -3.71 7.90
C ILE A 134 -6.60 -4.28 7.73
N VAL A 135 -5.87 -4.39 8.84
CA VAL A 135 -4.55 -5.02 8.91
C VAL A 135 -4.70 -6.50 9.23
N PHE A 136 -3.86 -7.35 8.62
CA PHE A 136 -3.87 -8.80 8.80
C PHE A 136 -2.58 -9.33 9.45
N PRO A 137 -2.28 -9.03 10.73
CA PRO A 137 -1.01 -9.41 11.37
C PRO A 137 -0.81 -10.92 11.45
N GLN A 138 -1.89 -11.68 11.63
CA GLN A 138 -1.83 -13.15 11.65
C GLN A 138 -1.41 -13.72 10.28
N LEU A 139 -1.86 -13.13 9.18
CA LEU A 139 -1.46 -13.53 7.83
C LEU A 139 0.03 -13.26 7.60
N ILE A 140 0.50 -12.07 7.97
CA ILE A 140 1.92 -11.71 7.92
C ILE A 140 2.75 -12.73 8.70
N THR A 141 2.35 -13.06 9.93
CA THR A 141 3.04 -14.06 10.77
C THR A 141 3.08 -15.43 10.10
N ARG A 142 1.97 -15.87 9.51
CA ARG A 142 1.91 -17.16 8.80
C ARG A 142 2.83 -17.19 7.59
N ILE A 143 2.89 -16.11 6.81
CA ILE A 143 3.81 -16.02 5.67
C ILE A 143 5.26 -15.99 6.16
N ASN A 144 5.56 -15.28 7.25
CA ASN A 144 6.88 -15.24 7.87
C ASN A 144 7.34 -16.61 8.41
N ASN A 145 6.43 -17.51 8.75
CA ASN A 145 6.77 -18.89 9.09
C ASN A 145 7.16 -19.73 7.87
N ILE A 146 6.67 -19.38 6.68
CA ILE A 146 6.93 -20.08 5.42
C ILE A 146 8.16 -19.52 4.72
N LEU A 147 8.29 -18.20 4.61
CA LEU A 147 9.37 -17.52 3.90
C LEU A 147 10.44 -16.98 4.85
N ASP A 148 11.67 -17.00 4.37
CA ASP A 148 12.77 -16.27 4.99
C ASP A 148 12.75 -14.77 4.63
N LYS A 149 13.77 -14.03 5.09
CA LYS A 149 13.91 -12.59 4.82
C LYS A 149 14.17 -12.25 3.34
N PHE A 150 14.60 -13.24 2.56
CA PHE A 150 14.89 -13.08 1.13
C PHE A 150 13.75 -13.59 0.23
N GLY A 151 12.64 -14.05 0.82
CA GLY A 151 11.50 -14.60 0.09
C GLY A 151 11.64 -16.05 -0.33
N LYS A 152 12.60 -16.80 0.24
CA LYS A 152 12.76 -18.22 -0.03
C LYS A 152 11.97 -19.05 0.98
N ILE A 153 11.43 -20.17 0.52
CA ILE A 153 10.73 -21.11 1.40
C ILE A 153 11.74 -21.70 2.38
N LYS A 154 11.41 -21.61 3.66
CA LYS A 154 12.23 -22.18 4.74
C LYS A 154 12.19 -23.70 4.70
N ASP A 155 13.31 -24.34 5.05
CA ASP A 155 13.41 -25.81 5.12
C ASP A 155 12.39 -26.44 6.07
N ASN A 156 12.00 -25.71 7.11
CA ASN A 156 11.02 -26.12 8.12
C ASN A 156 9.60 -25.54 7.88
N ALA A 157 9.30 -25.05 6.68
CA ALA A 157 8.01 -24.45 6.35
C ALA A 157 6.82 -25.42 6.45
N SER A 158 7.08 -26.74 6.35
CA SER A 158 6.09 -27.78 6.56
C SER A 158 6.76 -29.08 7.01
N SER A 159 6.01 -29.99 7.66
CA SER A 159 6.49 -31.32 8.04
C SER A 159 7.07 -32.10 6.83
N ARG A 160 6.46 -31.95 5.66
CA ARG A 160 6.92 -32.59 4.41
C ARG A 160 8.23 -32.00 3.87
N SER A 161 8.54 -30.72 4.13
CA SER A 161 9.83 -30.12 3.78
C SER A 161 10.93 -30.56 4.73
N GLU A 162 10.58 -30.78 5.98
CA GLU A 162 11.48 -31.33 7.01
C GLU A 162 11.89 -32.79 6.72
N GLU A 163 10.96 -33.66 6.33
CA GLU A 163 11.21 -35.03 5.89
C GLU A 163 12.15 -35.11 4.67
N ARG A 164 12.03 -34.17 3.72
CA ARG A 164 12.94 -34.10 2.56
C ARG A 164 14.37 -33.71 2.93
N ARG A 165 14.53 -32.91 3.99
CA ARG A 165 15.85 -32.52 4.50
C ARG A 165 16.55 -33.72 5.13
N VAL A 166 15.85 -34.42 6.03
CA VAL A 166 16.37 -35.62 6.71
C VAL A 166 16.73 -36.70 5.71
N GLY A 167 15.96 -36.87 4.64
CA GLY A 167 16.24 -37.87 3.58
C GLY A 167 17.41 -37.52 2.65
N LYS A 168 17.94 -36.28 2.68
CA LYS A 168 19.13 -35.86 1.91
C LYS A 168 20.44 -35.94 2.72
N GLU A 169 20.35 -36.08 4.03
CA GLU A 169 21.49 -36.25 4.94
C GLU A 169 21.84 -37.71 5.19
N CYS A 170 21.09 -38.66 4.59
CA CYS A 170 21.41 -40.08 4.48
C CYS A 170 21.87 -40.40 3.06
#